data_c9417179d2db14abb734af84bb75182f
#
_entry.id   c9417179d2db14abb734af84bb75182f
#
_cell.length_a   1.000
_cell.length_b   1.000
_cell.length_c   1.000
_cell.angle_alpha   90.00
_cell.angle_beta   90.00
_cell.angle_gamma   90.00
#
_symmetry.space_group_name_H-M   'P 1'
#
loop_
_entity.id
_entity.type
_entity.pdbx_description
1 polymer ?
#
loop_
_entity_poly.entity_id
_entity_poly.type
_entity_poly.pdbx_seq_one_letter_code
_entity_poly.pdbx_strand_id
1 'polypeptide(L)'
;MATRRSQTKKTARSRKQPPSRTIHASKGRRARTEDLTIQPAHGKPILITDVALRDGHQSLLATRMRTEDMLPIAQKLDAVGYWSLEVWGGATFDTCLRFLKEDPWERLRALRAAMPNTKLQMLLRGQNLVGYRHYADDVLERFIERSAANGIDVFRIFDALNDTRNLDRAIHEVKACGKHVEAAICYTVSPVHSIDRYVDLARQMEDLGTDTLCIKDMAGLLAPLDAYHLVRRLKAAVKVPIHLHTHYTSGMASMASLMAILGGLDMLDTAMSPLAGGTSHPPTETMVASLRETPYDTG
;
A
#
# COMPACT_ATOMS: atom_id res chain seq x y z
N MET A 1 49.46 50.51 -46.37
CA MET A 1 48.18 50.73 -45.74
C MET A 1 47.99 49.77 -44.57
N ALA A 2 47.96 50.32 -43.34
CA ALA A 2 48.08 49.61 -42.08
C ALA A 2 46.69 49.26 -41.59
N THR A 3 46.43 47.97 -41.32
CA THR A 3 45.20 47.50 -40.69
C THR A 3 45.43 47.28 -39.17
N ARG A 4 44.80 48.11 -38.35
CA ARG A 4 44.79 48.04 -36.87
C ARG A 4 44.07 46.79 -36.40
N ARG A 5 44.74 45.94 -35.62
CA ARG A 5 44.13 44.89 -34.81
C ARG A 5 43.62 45.51 -33.49
N SER A 6 42.32 45.40 -33.25
CA SER A 6 41.68 45.71 -31.99
C SER A 6 41.84 44.54 -31.02
N GLN A 7 42.49 44.79 -29.89
CA GLN A 7 42.60 43.85 -28.76
C GLN A 7 41.39 44.08 -27.83
N THR A 8 40.49 43.12 -27.76
CA THR A 8 39.44 43.08 -26.76
C THR A 8 39.95 42.42 -25.47
N LYS A 9 40.08 43.21 -24.39
CA LYS A 9 40.37 42.73 -23.05
C LYS A 9 39.17 41.95 -22.51
N LYS A 10 39.37 40.64 -22.27
CA LYS A 10 38.45 39.81 -21.50
C LYS A 10 38.66 40.09 -20.01
N THR A 11 37.70 40.78 -19.38
CA THR A 11 37.60 40.91 -17.92
C THR A 11 37.09 39.60 -17.32
N ALA A 12 37.95 38.94 -16.54
CA ALA A 12 37.56 37.75 -15.77
C ALA A 12 36.60 38.14 -14.65
N ARG A 13 35.34 37.74 -14.79
CA ARG A 13 34.37 37.82 -13.69
C ARG A 13 34.64 36.67 -12.69
N SER A 14 35.12 37.06 -11.52
CA SER A 14 35.21 36.18 -10.36
C SER A 14 33.84 35.62 -10.01
N ARG A 15 33.62 34.31 -10.18
CA ARG A 15 32.46 33.59 -9.67
C ARG A 15 32.60 33.49 -8.14
N LYS A 16 31.85 34.30 -7.41
CA LYS A 16 31.62 34.09 -5.98
C LYS A 16 30.87 32.77 -5.81
N GLN A 17 31.46 31.81 -5.12
CA GLN A 17 30.78 30.60 -4.67
C GLN A 17 29.64 31.00 -3.73
N PRO A 18 28.45 30.34 -3.85
CA PRO A 18 27.38 30.57 -2.88
C PRO A 18 27.81 30.04 -1.50
N PRO A 19 27.36 30.66 -0.40
CA PRO A 19 27.74 30.23 0.95
C PRO A 19 27.26 28.79 1.17
N SER A 20 28.15 27.96 1.71
CA SER A 20 27.82 26.60 2.13
C SER A 20 26.66 26.65 3.14
N ARG A 21 25.49 26.15 2.74
CA ARG A 21 24.42 25.92 3.68
C ARG A 21 24.87 24.81 4.64
N THR A 22 25.26 25.19 5.82
CA THR A 22 25.39 24.28 6.95
C THR A 22 24.01 23.72 7.23
N ILE A 23 23.80 22.45 6.88
CA ILE A 23 22.57 21.72 7.27
C ILE A 23 22.68 21.57 8.80
N HIS A 24 22.02 22.43 9.53
CA HIS A 24 21.80 22.20 10.95
C HIS A 24 20.97 20.93 11.07
N ALA A 25 21.63 19.82 11.42
CA ALA A 25 20.94 18.63 11.89
C ALA A 25 20.00 19.06 13.03
N SER A 26 18.70 18.93 12.79
CA SER A 26 17.68 19.30 13.76
C SER A 26 17.94 18.51 15.06
N LYS A 27 18.18 19.21 16.15
CA LYS A 27 18.26 18.67 17.53
C LYS A 27 16.91 18.13 18.00
N GLY A 28 16.28 17.27 17.22
CA GLY A 28 14.93 16.73 17.47
C GLY A 28 14.88 15.22 17.68
N ARG A 29 16.03 14.53 17.75
CA ARG A 29 16.08 13.11 18.07
C ARG A 29 16.82 12.88 19.40
N ARG A 30 16.28 13.41 20.49
CA ARG A 30 16.60 12.94 21.83
C ARG A 30 15.43 12.18 22.40
N ALA A 31 15.78 11.01 22.94
CA ALA A 31 15.01 10.09 23.77
C ALA A 31 14.28 8.99 22.99
N ARG A 32 15.00 7.97 22.55
CA ARG A 32 14.54 6.60 22.54
C ARG A 32 15.54 5.73 23.29
N THR A 33 15.68 6.01 24.57
CA THR A 33 16.12 5.04 25.56
C THR A 33 14.90 4.53 26.34
N GLU A 34 13.74 4.51 25.69
CA GLU A 34 12.63 3.69 26.16
C GLU A 34 13.04 2.24 25.99
N ASP A 35 12.80 1.47 27.03
CA ASP A 35 13.12 0.07 27.16
C ASP A 35 12.90 -0.67 25.83
N LEU A 36 14.00 -1.11 25.20
CA LEU A 36 13.97 -1.86 23.93
C LEU A 36 13.45 -3.29 24.13
N THR A 37 12.83 -3.58 25.26
CA THR A 37 12.22 -4.89 25.52
C THR A 37 11.04 -5.09 24.57
N ILE A 38 11.27 -5.85 23.51
CA ILE A 38 10.22 -6.30 22.61
C ILE A 38 9.44 -7.40 23.33
N GLN A 39 8.18 -7.09 23.65
CA GLN A 39 7.25 -8.07 24.18
C GLN A 39 6.31 -8.48 23.04
N PRO A 40 6.46 -9.71 22.50
CA PRO A 40 5.55 -10.20 21.48
C PRO A 40 4.11 -10.17 21.97
N ALA A 41 3.20 -9.73 21.10
CA ALA A 41 1.77 -9.86 21.34
C ALA A 41 1.38 -11.34 21.38
N HIS A 42 0.24 -11.69 21.99
CA HIS A 42 -0.29 -13.04 21.94
C HIS A 42 -0.46 -13.47 20.49
N GLY A 43 0.24 -14.59 20.13
CA GLY A 43 0.32 -15.07 18.76
C GLY A 43 -1.02 -15.61 18.26
N LYS A 44 -1.33 -15.28 17.05
CA LYS A 44 -2.37 -15.92 16.25
C LYS A 44 -1.88 -15.99 14.80
N PRO A 45 -2.36 -16.93 14.00
CA PRO A 45 -1.98 -17.05 12.59
C PRO A 45 -2.15 -15.70 11.85
N ILE A 46 -1.15 -15.35 11.05
CA ILE A 46 -1.20 -14.15 10.21
C ILE A 46 -1.97 -14.47 8.93
N LEU A 47 -2.95 -13.63 8.60
CA LEU A 47 -3.66 -13.72 7.35
C LEU A 47 -2.83 -13.05 6.24
N ILE A 48 -2.66 -13.72 5.12
CA ILE A 48 -1.87 -13.23 3.99
C ILE A 48 -2.79 -12.77 2.86
N THR A 49 -2.53 -11.58 2.34
CA THR A 49 -3.03 -11.12 1.04
C THR A 49 -1.87 -11.13 0.04
N ASP A 50 -2.00 -11.84 -1.07
CA ASP A 50 -1.02 -11.75 -2.14
C ASP A 50 -1.41 -10.62 -3.12
N VAL A 51 -0.46 -9.75 -3.42
CA VAL A 51 -0.68 -8.57 -4.27
C VAL A 51 0.02 -8.67 -5.64
N ALA A 52 0.55 -9.84 -5.99
CA ALA A 52 1.30 -10.05 -7.24
C ALA A 52 0.49 -9.68 -8.49
N LEU A 53 -0.82 -10.01 -8.49
CA LEU A 53 -1.70 -9.79 -9.65
C LEU A 53 -2.19 -8.34 -9.79
N ARG A 54 -1.84 -7.44 -8.86
CA ARG A 54 -2.10 -6.00 -9.00
C ARG A 54 -0.86 -5.17 -8.68
N ASP A 55 -0.47 -5.03 -7.40
CA ASP A 55 0.61 -4.12 -7.00
C ASP A 55 2.00 -4.66 -7.38
N GLY A 56 2.22 -5.96 -7.29
CA GLY A 56 3.50 -6.57 -7.64
C GLY A 56 3.87 -6.27 -9.10
N HIS A 57 3.01 -6.60 -10.05
CA HIS A 57 3.29 -6.30 -11.46
C HIS A 57 3.15 -4.81 -11.80
N GLN A 58 2.36 -4.04 -11.05
CA GLN A 58 2.35 -2.59 -11.17
C GLN A 58 3.72 -2.01 -10.84
N SER A 59 4.34 -2.49 -9.77
CA SER A 59 5.61 -1.98 -9.25
C SER A 59 6.82 -2.42 -10.07
N LEU A 60 6.81 -3.63 -10.63
CA LEU A 60 7.97 -4.23 -11.33
C LEU A 60 7.84 -4.21 -12.84
N LEU A 61 6.62 -4.25 -13.38
CA LEU A 61 6.34 -4.39 -14.82
C LEU A 61 5.51 -3.22 -15.36
N ALA A 62 5.51 -2.07 -14.69
CA ALA A 62 4.74 -0.88 -15.07
C ALA A 62 3.26 -1.21 -15.38
N THR A 63 2.65 -2.14 -14.64
CA THR A 63 1.27 -2.62 -14.81
C THR A 63 1.03 -3.35 -16.16
N ARG A 64 2.08 -3.89 -16.82
CA ARG A 64 1.98 -4.44 -18.18
C ARG A 64 1.68 -5.94 -18.25
N MET A 65 1.42 -6.62 -17.14
CA MET A 65 1.00 -8.02 -17.16
C MET A 65 -0.38 -8.13 -17.83
N ARG A 66 -0.51 -9.00 -18.83
CA ARG A 66 -1.76 -9.22 -19.55
C ARG A 66 -2.64 -10.21 -18.80
N THR A 67 -3.94 -10.19 -19.08
CA THR A 67 -4.88 -11.16 -18.49
C THR A 67 -4.49 -12.59 -18.81
N GLU A 68 -4.06 -12.86 -20.03
CA GLU A 68 -3.60 -14.19 -20.45
C GLU A 68 -2.36 -14.69 -19.71
N ASP A 69 -1.51 -13.77 -19.18
CA ASP A 69 -0.33 -14.12 -18.37
C ASP A 69 -0.73 -14.48 -16.92
N MET A 70 -1.87 -13.98 -16.44
CA MET A 70 -2.37 -14.21 -15.07
C MET A 70 -3.16 -15.52 -14.96
N LEU A 71 -3.99 -15.83 -15.96
CA LEU A 71 -4.93 -16.95 -15.88
C LEU A 71 -4.27 -18.32 -15.64
N PRO A 72 -3.10 -18.66 -16.21
CA PRO A 72 -2.47 -19.96 -15.97
C PRO A 72 -2.11 -20.27 -14.52
N ILE A 73 -1.86 -19.23 -13.70
CA ILE A 73 -1.50 -19.38 -12.28
C ILE A 73 -2.71 -19.20 -11.35
N ALA A 74 -3.79 -18.59 -11.82
CA ALA A 74 -4.92 -18.15 -11.02
C ALA A 74 -5.53 -19.29 -10.17
N GLN A 75 -5.80 -20.45 -10.76
CA GLN A 75 -6.35 -21.60 -10.01
C GLN A 75 -5.41 -22.11 -8.91
N LYS A 76 -4.11 -22.02 -9.11
CA LYS A 76 -3.14 -22.41 -8.09
C LYS A 76 -3.13 -21.40 -6.95
N LEU A 77 -3.22 -20.12 -7.26
CA LEU A 77 -3.32 -19.05 -6.25
C LEU A 77 -4.62 -19.18 -5.43
N ASP A 78 -5.72 -19.53 -6.09
CA ASP A 78 -7.02 -19.77 -5.42
C ASP A 78 -6.97 -20.94 -4.43
N ALA A 79 -6.09 -21.92 -4.66
CA ALA A 79 -5.94 -23.10 -3.82
C ALA A 79 -4.94 -22.92 -2.65
N VAL A 80 -4.19 -21.82 -2.60
CA VAL A 80 -3.18 -21.58 -1.55
C VAL A 80 -3.80 -21.31 -0.18
N GLY A 81 -5.00 -20.71 -0.15
CA GLY A 81 -5.66 -20.34 1.11
C GLY A 81 -5.37 -18.91 1.56
N TYR A 82 -4.99 -18.01 0.65
CA TYR A 82 -4.88 -16.58 0.93
C TYR A 82 -6.18 -16.02 1.50
N TRP A 83 -6.06 -15.05 2.41
CA TRP A 83 -7.22 -14.29 2.88
C TRP A 83 -7.88 -13.51 1.75
N SER A 84 -7.06 -12.88 0.90
CA SER A 84 -7.51 -12.26 -0.36
C SER A 84 -6.38 -12.24 -1.40
N LEU A 85 -6.77 -12.02 -2.65
CA LEU A 85 -5.87 -11.74 -3.77
C LEU A 85 -6.17 -10.34 -4.31
N GLU A 86 -5.19 -9.44 -4.29
CA GLU A 86 -5.36 -8.11 -4.86
C GLU A 86 -5.14 -8.19 -6.38
N VAL A 87 -6.20 -7.92 -7.15
CA VAL A 87 -6.23 -8.19 -8.60
C VAL A 87 -6.56 -6.95 -9.45
N TRP A 88 -7.07 -5.88 -8.83
CA TRP A 88 -7.63 -4.78 -9.58
C TRP A 88 -7.45 -3.42 -8.90
N GLY A 89 -7.56 -2.32 -9.68
CA GLY A 89 -7.40 -0.96 -9.19
C GLY A 89 -7.25 0.05 -10.33
N GLY A 90 -7.00 1.31 -9.97
CA GLY A 90 -6.95 2.42 -10.92
C GLY A 90 -5.91 2.27 -12.02
N ALA A 91 -4.68 1.92 -11.64
CA ALA A 91 -3.61 1.73 -12.63
C ALA A 91 -3.88 0.54 -13.54
N THR A 92 -4.47 -0.55 -13.02
CA THR A 92 -4.89 -1.70 -13.82
C THR A 92 -5.95 -1.30 -14.84
N PHE A 93 -6.99 -0.58 -14.40
CA PHE A 93 -8.06 -0.09 -15.27
C PHE A 93 -7.52 0.77 -16.42
N ASP A 94 -6.68 1.75 -16.07
CA ASP A 94 -6.09 2.67 -17.05
C ASP A 94 -5.16 1.96 -18.03
N THR A 95 -4.34 1.03 -17.54
CA THR A 95 -3.38 0.28 -18.37
C THR A 95 -4.05 -0.69 -19.32
N CYS A 96 -5.10 -1.38 -18.89
CA CYS A 96 -5.90 -2.24 -19.77
C CYS A 96 -6.35 -1.46 -21.01
N LEU A 97 -6.93 -0.28 -20.81
CA LEU A 97 -7.43 0.55 -21.90
C LEU A 97 -6.32 1.16 -22.77
N ARG A 98 -5.30 1.76 -22.15
CA ARG A 98 -4.31 2.56 -22.86
C ARG A 98 -3.22 1.74 -23.55
N PHE A 99 -2.81 0.64 -22.93
CA PHE A 99 -1.60 -0.05 -23.34
C PHE A 99 -1.81 -1.50 -23.74
N LEU A 100 -2.71 -2.21 -23.07
CA LEU A 100 -2.90 -3.64 -23.30
C LEU A 100 -4.03 -3.93 -24.30
N LYS A 101 -4.89 -2.95 -24.58
CA LYS A 101 -6.09 -3.10 -25.43
C LYS A 101 -7.03 -4.19 -24.89
N GLU A 102 -7.13 -4.27 -23.56
CA GLU A 102 -8.02 -5.18 -22.84
C GLU A 102 -9.19 -4.41 -22.22
N ASP A 103 -10.35 -5.06 -22.12
CA ASP A 103 -11.45 -4.57 -21.29
C ASP A 103 -11.14 -4.87 -19.81
N PRO A 104 -11.00 -3.85 -18.93
CA PRO A 104 -10.71 -4.07 -17.53
C PRO A 104 -11.79 -4.85 -16.80
N TRP A 105 -13.06 -4.75 -17.23
CA TRP A 105 -14.17 -5.51 -16.65
C TRP A 105 -14.15 -6.98 -17.04
N GLU A 106 -13.77 -7.29 -18.29
CA GLU A 106 -13.58 -8.67 -18.73
C GLU A 106 -12.41 -9.34 -17.99
N ARG A 107 -11.30 -8.60 -17.76
CA ARG A 107 -10.21 -9.08 -16.91
C ARG A 107 -10.73 -9.48 -15.53
N LEU A 108 -11.50 -8.61 -14.88
CA LEU A 108 -12.03 -8.87 -13.55
C LEU A 108 -12.92 -10.13 -13.54
N ARG A 109 -13.84 -10.25 -14.51
CA ARG A 109 -14.71 -11.43 -14.64
C ARG A 109 -13.92 -12.72 -14.89
N ALA A 110 -12.91 -12.66 -15.74
CA ALA A 110 -12.06 -13.82 -16.03
C ALA A 110 -11.27 -14.27 -14.80
N LEU A 111 -10.71 -13.34 -14.04
CA LEU A 111 -10.02 -13.64 -12.77
C LEU A 111 -10.99 -14.18 -11.73
N ARG A 112 -12.21 -13.61 -11.58
CA ARG A 112 -13.23 -14.14 -10.68
C ARG A 112 -13.63 -15.57 -11.06
N ALA A 113 -13.80 -15.85 -12.34
CA ALA A 113 -14.13 -17.21 -12.82
C ALA A 113 -13.01 -18.22 -12.53
N ALA A 114 -11.75 -17.80 -12.63
CA ALA A 114 -10.57 -18.63 -12.37
C ALA A 114 -10.25 -18.82 -10.87
N MET A 115 -10.75 -17.91 -10.01
CA MET A 115 -10.48 -17.89 -8.56
C MET A 115 -11.80 -17.78 -7.77
N PRO A 116 -12.66 -18.80 -7.79
CA PRO A 116 -13.99 -18.72 -7.17
C PRO A 116 -13.98 -18.73 -5.63
N ASN A 117 -12.93 -19.26 -4.98
CA ASN A 117 -12.91 -19.53 -3.54
C ASN A 117 -12.27 -18.39 -2.74
N THR A 118 -11.31 -17.68 -3.32
CA THR A 118 -10.56 -16.61 -2.63
C THR A 118 -11.24 -15.26 -2.85
N LYS A 119 -11.25 -14.41 -1.82
CA LYS A 119 -11.74 -13.04 -1.95
C LYS A 119 -10.86 -12.25 -2.93
N LEU A 120 -11.48 -11.55 -3.86
CA LEU A 120 -10.77 -10.64 -4.74
C LEU A 120 -10.81 -9.23 -4.18
N GLN A 121 -9.62 -8.61 -4.15
CA GLN A 121 -9.43 -7.27 -3.61
C GLN A 121 -9.09 -6.26 -4.70
N MET A 122 -9.57 -5.03 -4.53
CA MET A 122 -9.19 -3.90 -5.35
C MET A 122 -8.68 -2.72 -4.52
N LEU A 123 -7.87 -1.88 -5.13
CA LEU A 123 -7.48 -0.58 -4.60
C LEU A 123 -8.40 0.51 -5.18
N LEU A 124 -9.08 1.26 -4.31
CA LEU A 124 -10.00 2.34 -4.65
C LEU A 124 -9.53 3.67 -4.07
N ARG A 125 -9.49 4.72 -4.91
CA ARG A 125 -9.01 6.06 -4.52
C ARG A 125 -10.13 6.95 -3.97
N GLY A 126 -10.91 6.44 -3.00
CA GLY A 126 -12.06 7.17 -2.45
C GLY A 126 -12.96 7.74 -3.55
N GLN A 127 -13.37 9.01 -3.45
CA GLN A 127 -14.20 9.70 -4.44
C GLN A 127 -13.54 9.82 -5.84
N ASN A 128 -12.24 9.62 -5.94
CA ASN A 128 -11.51 9.63 -7.21
C ASN A 128 -11.61 8.30 -7.97
N LEU A 129 -12.19 7.26 -7.37
CA LEU A 129 -12.37 5.93 -7.95
C LEU A 129 -11.05 5.35 -8.49
N VAL A 130 -10.96 5.17 -9.79
CA VAL A 130 -9.75 4.74 -10.52
C VAL A 130 -9.04 5.91 -11.23
N GLY A 131 -9.54 7.15 -11.06
CA GLY A 131 -9.05 8.35 -11.72
C GLY A 131 -8.21 9.27 -10.82
N TYR A 132 -8.09 10.54 -11.26
CA TYR A 132 -7.25 11.57 -10.63
C TYR A 132 -8.04 12.85 -10.27
N ARG A 133 -9.36 12.79 -10.31
CA ARG A 133 -10.27 13.87 -9.89
C ARG A 133 -11.46 13.26 -9.17
N HIS A 134 -12.17 14.06 -8.41
CA HIS A 134 -13.43 13.63 -7.79
C HIS A 134 -14.49 13.40 -8.87
N TYR A 135 -15.19 12.30 -8.75
CA TYR A 135 -16.37 12.00 -9.53
C TYR A 135 -17.62 12.35 -8.73
N ALA A 136 -18.76 12.52 -9.41
CA ALA A 136 -20.05 12.72 -8.75
C ALA A 136 -20.47 11.47 -7.99
N ASP A 137 -21.31 11.63 -6.98
CA ASP A 137 -21.71 10.56 -6.07
C ASP A 137 -22.40 9.40 -6.79
N ASP A 138 -23.26 9.68 -7.77
CA ASP A 138 -23.94 8.69 -8.58
C ASP A 138 -22.98 7.83 -9.44
N VAL A 139 -21.87 8.43 -9.87
CA VAL A 139 -20.81 7.70 -10.60
C VAL A 139 -20.05 6.78 -9.65
N LEU A 140 -19.74 7.26 -8.42
CA LEU A 140 -19.07 6.48 -7.39
C LEU A 140 -19.93 5.28 -6.99
N GLU A 141 -21.21 5.49 -6.68
CA GLU A 141 -22.19 4.48 -6.34
C GLU A 141 -22.23 3.38 -7.41
N ARG A 142 -22.49 3.77 -8.67
CA ARG A 142 -22.53 2.82 -9.79
C ARG A 142 -21.23 2.06 -10.01
N PHE A 143 -20.11 2.73 -9.84
CA PHE A 143 -18.81 2.08 -10.01
C PHE A 143 -18.57 1.00 -8.95
N ILE A 144 -18.91 1.27 -7.68
CA ILE A 144 -18.79 0.32 -6.58
C ILE A 144 -19.75 -0.86 -6.79
N GLU A 145 -21.02 -0.59 -7.09
CA GLU A 145 -22.01 -1.63 -7.41
C GLU A 145 -21.52 -2.56 -8.53
N ARG A 146 -21.02 -1.99 -9.63
CA ARG A 146 -20.50 -2.76 -10.76
C ARG A 146 -19.24 -3.55 -10.40
N SER A 147 -18.35 -2.98 -9.61
CA SER A 147 -17.15 -3.68 -9.15
C SER A 147 -17.52 -4.88 -8.26
N ALA A 148 -18.44 -4.69 -7.33
CA ALA A 148 -18.97 -5.75 -6.48
C ALA A 148 -19.67 -6.86 -7.29
N ALA A 149 -20.52 -6.47 -8.24
CA ALA A 149 -21.25 -7.41 -9.11
C ALA A 149 -20.34 -8.20 -10.05
N ASN A 150 -19.16 -7.65 -10.44
CA ASN A 150 -18.18 -8.32 -11.27
C ASN A 150 -17.13 -9.11 -10.46
N GLY A 151 -17.26 -9.19 -9.13
CA GLY A 151 -16.51 -10.14 -8.32
C GLY A 151 -15.52 -9.56 -7.32
N ILE A 152 -15.50 -8.25 -7.09
CA ILE A 152 -14.73 -7.67 -5.98
C ILE A 152 -15.44 -7.93 -4.66
N ASP A 153 -14.67 -8.44 -3.70
CA ASP A 153 -15.14 -8.75 -2.34
C ASP A 153 -14.57 -7.79 -1.30
N VAL A 154 -13.35 -7.28 -1.53
CA VAL A 154 -12.64 -6.38 -0.60
C VAL A 154 -12.27 -5.10 -1.33
N PHE A 155 -12.71 -3.97 -0.78
CA PHE A 155 -12.36 -2.64 -1.29
C PHE A 155 -11.38 -1.98 -0.33
N ARG A 156 -10.09 -1.91 -0.72
CA ARG A 156 -9.09 -1.11 -0.03
C ARG A 156 -9.23 0.33 -0.48
N ILE A 157 -9.75 1.18 0.41
CA ILE A 157 -10.09 2.57 0.11
C ILE A 157 -9.04 3.49 0.73
N PHE A 158 -8.44 4.37 -0.07
CA PHE A 158 -7.42 5.29 0.41
C PHE A 158 -7.55 6.70 -0.16
N ASP A 159 -7.02 7.66 0.56
CA ASP A 159 -6.66 9.00 0.08
C ASP A 159 -5.20 9.27 0.38
N ALA A 160 -4.42 9.73 -0.61
CA ALA A 160 -2.98 9.92 -0.47
C ALA A 160 -2.60 10.97 0.60
N LEU A 161 -3.51 11.89 0.92
CA LEU A 161 -3.34 12.93 1.95
C LEU A 161 -4.01 12.56 3.29
N ASN A 162 -4.61 11.37 3.39
CA ASN A 162 -5.39 10.91 4.54
C ASN A 162 -6.59 11.83 4.86
N ASP A 163 -7.25 12.38 3.82
CA ASP A 163 -8.47 13.12 4.00
C ASP A 163 -9.66 12.16 4.12
N THR A 164 -10.16 11.97 5.34
CA THR A 164 -11.26 11.04 5.62
C THR A 164 -12.56 11.42 4.92
N ARG A 165 -12.76 12.70 4.58
CA ARG A 165 -13.94 13.17 3.80
C ARG A 165 -13.98 12.56 2.41
N ASN A 166 -12.81 12.25 1.82
CA ASN A 166 -12.71 11.57 0.53
C ASN A 166 -13.03 10.08 0.62
N LEU A 167 -13.07 9.50 1.82
CA LEU A 167 -13.33 8.06 2.04
C LEU A 167 -14.78 7.77 2.39
N ASP A 168 -15.45 8.68 3.08
CA ASP A 168 -16.75 8.51 3.72
C ASP A 168 -17.80 7.91 2.77
N ARG A 169 -18.08 8.57 1.65
CA ARG A 169 -19.08 8.09 0.69
C ARG A 169 -18.71 6.72 0.12
N ALA A 170 -17.43 6.50 -0.21
CA ALA A 170 -16.99 5.21 -0.74
C ALA A 170 -17.15 4.07 0.28
N ILE A 171 -16.85 4.32 1.55
CA ILE A 171 -17.06 3.36 2.65
C ILE A 171 -18.54 3.00 2.75
N HIS A 172 -19.42 4.01 2.78
CA HIS A 172 -20.87 3.82 2.85
C HIS A 172 -21.39 2.95 1.70
N GLU A 173 -21.01 3.24 0.46
CA GLU A 173 -21.51 2.52 -0.72
C GLU A 173 -20.99 1.06 -0.77
N VAL A 174 -19.74 0.81 -0.37
CA VAL A 174 -19.21 -0.55 -0.27
C VAL A 174 -19.97 -1.35 0.79
N LYS A 175 -20.26 -0.75 1.94
CA LYS A 175 -21.08 -1.38 3.00
C LYS A 175 -22.50 -1.66 2.50
N ALA A 176 -23.12 -0.74 1.76
CA ALA A 176 -24.44 -0.93 1.17
C ALA A 176 -24.48 -2.12 0.18
N CYS A 177 -23.37 -2.39 -0.52
CA CYS A 177 -23.21 -3.57 -1.36
C CYS A 177 -22.94 -4.88 -0.57
N GLY A 178 -22.84 -4.82 0.76
CA GLY A 178 -22.52 -5.98 1.60
C GLY A 178 -21.07 -6.48 1.40
N LYS A 179 -20.15 -5.60 0.99
CA LYS A 179 -18.76 -5.94 0.72
C LYS A 179 -17.84 -5.48 1.85
N HIS A 180 -16.64 -6.04 1.91
CA HIS A 180 -15.64 -5.73 2.93
C HIS A 180 -14.94 -4.41 2.64
N VAL A 181 -14.93 -3.53 3.63
CA VAL A 181 -14.22 -2.25 3.59
C VAL A 181 -12.89 -2.37 4.31
N GLU A 182 -11.82 -2.05 3.62
CA GLU A 182 -10.51 -1.86 4.22
C GLU A 182 -10.06 -0.41 3.99
N ALA A 183 -10.22 0.45 5.00
CA ALA A 183 -9.73 1.82 4.94
C ALA A 183 -8.22 1.86 5.19
N ALA A 184 -7.49 2.65 4.38
CA ALA A 184 -6.04 2.68 4.44
C ALA A 184 -5.50 4.05 4.88
N ILE A 185 -4.63 4.01 5.89
CA ILE A 185 -3.79 5.13 6.33
C ILE A 185 -2.53 5.15 5.47
N CYS A 186 -2.34 6.18 4.66
CA CYS A 186 -1.09 6.41 3.93
C CYS A 186 0.01 6.83 4.91
N TYR A 187 0.98 5.93 5.10
CA TYR A 187 2.10 6.17 6.00
C TYR A 187 3.19 7.02 5.30
N THR A 188 3.71 7.99 6.03
CA THR A 188 4.88 8.77 5.61
C THR A 188 5.63 9.30 6.83
N VAL A 189 6.81 9.84 6.61
CA VAL A 189 7.67 10.43 7.65
C VAL A 189 7.81 11.93 7.41
N SER A 190 7.31 12.73 8.34
CA SER A 190 7.47 14.19 8.34
C SER A 190 7.30 14.76 9.75
N PRO A 191 7.60 16.04 9.96
CA PRO A 191 7.41 16.68 11.28
C PRO A 191 5.97 16.68 11.79
N VAL A 192 4.97 16.54 10.90
CA VAL A 192 3.54 16.56 11.27
C VAL A 192 2.91 15.17 11.35
N HIS A 193 3.63 14.12 10.89
CA HIS A 193 3.14 12.75 10.94
C HIS A 193 3.73 12.03 12.16
N SER A 194 2.95 11.94 13.23
CA SER A 194 3.29 11.23 14.47
C SER A 194 2.43 9.96 14.60
N ILE A 195 2.85 9.06 15.49
CA ILE A 195 2.04 7.87 15.83
C ILE A 195 0.66 8.30 16.36
N ASP A 196 0.59 9.33 17.22
CA ASP A 196 -0.69 9.81 17.75
C ASP A 196 -1.63 10.27 16.64
N ARG A 197 -1.13 10.99 15.62
CA ARG A 197 -1.94 11.37 14.47
C ARG A 197 -2.48 10.15 13.70
N TYR A 198 -1.67 9.11 13.53
CA TYR A 198 -2.14 7.87 12.90
C TYR A 198 -3.19 7.14 13.74
N VAL A 199 -3.05 7.18 15.06
CA VAL A 199 -4.07 6.65 15.98
C VAL A 199 -5.40 7.41 15.84
N ASP A 200 -5.35 8.74 15.75
CA ASP A 200 -6.55 9.55 15.57
C ASP A 200 -7.23 9.30 14.22
N LEU A 201 -6.44 9.12 13.14
CA LEU A 201 -6.96 8.72 11.83
C LEU A 201 -7.61 7.33 11.87
N ALA A 202 -6.98 6.40 12.58
CA ALA A 202 -7.51 5.04 12.74
C ALA A 202 -8.89 5.03 13.42
N ARG A 203 -9.06 5.82 14.48
CA ARG A 203 -10.36 5.99 15.14
C ARG A 203 -11.42 6.56 14.20
N GLN A 204 -11.07 7.62 13.46
CA GLN A 204 -11.98 8.20 12.47
C GLN A 204 -12.41 7.18 11.42
N MET A 205 -11.49 6.36 10.92
CA MET A 205 -11.82 5.30 9.94
C MET A 205 -12.66 4.18 10.55
N GLU A 206 -12.42 3.82 11.82
CA GLU A 206 -13.27 2.87 12.54
C GLU A 206 -14.68 3.44 12.74
N ASP A 207 -14.80 4.72 13.11
CA ASP A 207 -16.10 5.41 13.25
C ASP A 207 -16.87 5.50 11.93
N LEU A 208 -16.17 5.59 10.78
CA LEU A 208 -16.78 5.52 9.44
C LEU A 208 -17.25 4.09 9.08
N GLY A 209 -16.91 3.08 9.87
CA GLY A 209 -17.40 1.70 9.68
C GLY A 209 -16.50 0.80 8.86
N THR A 210 -15.18 1.06 8.82
CA THR A 210 -14.24 0.11 8.18
C THR A 210 -14.27 -1.25 8.88
N ASP A 211 -14.11 -2.33 8.11
CA ASP A 211 -14.02 -3.70 8.62
C ASP A 211 -12.57 -4.09 8.97
N THR A 212 -11.59 -3.47 8.30
CA THR A 212 -10.16 -3.67 8.50
C THR A 212 -9.45 -2.33 8.29
N LEU A 213 -8.36 -2.08 9.01
CA LEU A 213 -7.53 -0.89 8.86
C LEU A 213 -6.19 -1.24 8.25
N CYS A 214 -5.84 -0.66 7.12
CA CYS A 214 -4.56 -0.88 6.44
C CYS A 214 -3.56 0.24 6.77
N ILE A 215 -2.36 -0.13 7.23
CA ILE A 215 -1.19 0.76 7.22
C ILE A 215 -0.59 0.64 5.83
N LYS A 216 -0.69 1.70 5.02
CA LYS A 216 -0.22 1.70 3.63
C LYS A 216 1.07 2.49 3.49
N ASP A 217 2.19 1.79 3.53
CA ASP A 217 3.53 2.34 3.34
C ASP A 217 3.97 2.21 1.87
N MET A 218 3.55 3.17 1.06
CA MET A 218 3.77 3.18 -0.39
C MET A 218 5.23 3.42 -0.79
N ALA A 219 6.06 3.92 0.10
CA ALA A 219 7.45 4.29 -0.19
C ALA A 219 8.47 3.39 0.52
N GLY A 220 8.03 2.43 1.32
CA GLY A 220 8.90 1.56 2.10
C GLY A 220 9.67 2.30 3.20
N LEU A 221 9.05 3.32 3.81
CA LEU A 221 9.67 4.18 4.83
C LEU A 221 9.51 3.66 6.26
N LEU A 222 8.62 2.71 6.47
CA LEU A 222 8.30 2.19 7.80
C LEU A 222 9.48 1.39 8.36
N ALA A 223 10.20 2.00 9.32
CA ALA A 223 11.31 1.33 9.98
C ALA A 223 10.81 0.22 10.91
N PRO A 224 11.58 -0.87 11.12
CA PRO A 224 11.13 -2.04 11.89
C PRO A 224 10.61 -1.71 13.28
N LEU A 225 11.34 -0.92 14.07
CA LEU A 225 10.87 -0.51 15.43
C LEU A 225 9.65 0.41 15.37
N ASP A 226 9.57 1.28 14.36
CA ASP A 226 8.38 2.13 14.19
C ASP A 226 7.15 1.30 13.82
N ALA A 227 7.32 0.24 13.04
CA ALA A 227 6.25 -0.72 12.73
C ALA A 227 5.71 -1.39 14.00
N TYR A 228 6.59 -1.87 14.86
CA TYR A 228 6.21 -2.46 16.16
C TYR A 228 5.41 -1.49 17.03
N HIS A 229 5.93 -0.28 17.22
CA HIS A 229 5.29 0.72 18.07
C HIS A 229 3.96 1.20 17.47
N LEU A 230 3.91 1.46 16.16
CA LEU A 230 2.69 1.89 15.49
C LEU A 230 1.58 0.84 15.63
N VAL A 231 1.87 -0.42 15.30
CA VAL A 231 0.88 -1.50 15.39
C VAL A 231 0.38 -1.66 16.83
N ARG A 232 1.27 -1.69 17.82
CA ARG A 232 0.84 -1.74 19.26
C ARG A 232 -0.08 -0.61 19.65
N ARG A 233 0.21 0.61 19.21
CA ARG A 233 -0.61 1.78 19.52
C ARG A 233 -1.97 1.71 18.82
N LEU A 234 -2.00 1.25 17.56
CA LEU A 234 -3.25 1.05 16.82
C LEU A 234 -4.10 -0.05 17.47
N LYS A 235 -3.51 -1.21 17.80
CA LYS A 235 -4.21 -2.31 18.47
C LYS A 235 -4.80 -1.94 19.84
N ALA A 236 -4.19 -1.00 20.52
CA ALA A 236 -4.73 -0.46 21.77
C ALA A 236 -5.85 0.58 21.57
N ALA A 237 -5.98 1.15 20.37
CA ALA A 237 -6.86 2.27 20.09
C ALA A 237 -8.12 1.90 19.31
N VAL A 238 -8.08 0.86 18.47
CA VAL A 238 -9.19 0.39 17.63
C VAL A 238 -9.42 -1.11 17.79
N LYS A 239 -10.62 -1.57 17.49
CA LYS A 239 -11.03 -2.99 17.60
C LYS A 239 -10.89 -3.77 16.31
N VAL A 240 -10.90 -3.07 15.17
CA VAL A 240 -10.79 -3.69 13.85
C VAL A 240 -9.41 -4.32 13.65
N PRO A 241 -9.30 -5.39 12.84
CA PRO A 241 -8.01 -5.98 12.46
C PRO A 241 -7.11 -4.96 11.76
N ILE A 242 -5.79 -5.08 12.01
CA ILE A 242 -4.77 -4.22 11.40
C ILE A 242 -4.07 -5.00 10.30
N HIS A 243 -4.02 -4.42 9.12
CA HIS A 243 -3.34 -4.94 7.93
C HIS A 243 -2.10 -4.10 7.62
N LEU A 244 -0.98 -4.70 7.27
CA LEU A 244 0.21 -3.99 6.82
C LEU A 244 0.45 -4.22 5.33
N HIS A 245 0.52 -3.12 4.59
CA HIS A 245 0.98 -3.04 3.21
C HIS A 245 2.25 -2.19 3.17
N THR A 246 3.39 -2.75 2.80
CA THR A 246 4.65 -2.03 2.73
C THR A 246 5.47 -2.42 1.51
N HIS A 247 6.02 -1.42 0.80
CA HIS A 247 6.90 -1.63 -0.33
C HIS A 247 8.34 -1.93 0.12
N TYR A 248 9.07 -2.69 -0.70
CA TYR A 248 10.42 -3.17 -0.39
C TYR A 248 11.52 -2.19 -0.83
N THR A 249 11.17 -1.01 -1.31
CA THR A 249 12.09 -0.03 -1.93
C THR A 249 13.31 0.31 -1.07
N SER A 250 13.14 0.37 0.26
CA SER A 250 14.25 0.63 1.20
C SER A 250 15.00 -0.64 1.64
N GLY A 251 14.50 -1.83 1.29
CA GLY A 251 15.00 -3.11 1.80
C GLY A 251 14.54 -3.48 3.21
N MET A 252 13.74 -2.64 3.88
CA MET A 252 13.32 -2.86 5.28
C MET A 252 12.02 -3.67 5.42
N ALA A 253 11.25 -3.87 4.36
CA ALA A 253 9.87 -4.32 4.45
C ALA A 253 9.70 -5.68 5.18
N SER A 254 10.53 -6.69 4.93
CA SER A 254 10.42 -7.97 5.65
C SER A 254 10.71 -7.82 7.14
N MET A 255 11.71 -7.00 7.51
CA MET A 255 12.01 -6.71 8.93
C MET A 255 10.89 -5.91 9.58
N ALA A 256 10.35 -4.92 8.88
CA ALA A 256 9.22 -4.12 9.35
C ALA A 256 7.97 -4.98 9.53
N SER A 257 7.71 -5.92 8.61
CA SER A 257 6.60 -6.87 8.71
C SER A 257 6.74 -7.80 9.92
N LEU A 258 7.93 -8.37 10.15
CA LEU A 258 8.17 -9.21 11.33
C LEU A 258 7.95 -8.42 12.62
N MET A 259 8.46 -7.20 12.69
CA MET A 259 8.29 -6.35 13.86
C MET A 259 6.83 -5.91 14.06
N ALA A 260 6.08 -5.65 13.00
CA ALA A 260 4.65 -5.39 13.04
C ALA A 260 3.87 -6.60 13.60
N ILE A 261 4.22 -7.81 13.14
CA ILE A 261 3.64 -9.07 13.63
C ILE A 261 3.88 -9.23 15.14
N LEU A 262 5.09 -9.01 15.60
CA LEU A 262 5.41 -9.02 17.03
C LEU A 262 4.67 -7.92 17.80
N GLY A 263 4.29 -6.83 17.13
CA GLY A 263 3.45 -5.75 17.68
C GLY A 263 1.95 -6.09 17.77
N GLY A 264 1.52 -7.22 17.17
CA GLY A 264 0.12 -7.68 17.17
C GLY A 264 -0.62 -7.46 15.86
N LEU A 265 0.10 -7.39 14.74
CA LEU A 265 -0.49 -7.32 13.39
C LEU A 265 -1.41 -8.53 13.16
N ASP A 266 -2.48 -8.32 12.40
CA ASP A 266 -3.43 -9.37 12.06
C ASP A 266 -3.25 -9.89 10.62
N MET A 267 -2.87 -9.01 9.69
CA MET A 267 -2.84 -9.29 8.27
C MET A 267 -1.63 -8.63 7.59
N LEU A 268 -1.10 -9.28 6.56
CA LEU A 268 0.09 -8.82 5.84
C LEU A 268 -0.09 -8.96 4.32
N ASP A 269 0.27 -7.89 3.59
CA ASP A 269 0.47 -7.97 2.15
C ASP A 269 1.85 -8.53 1.82
N THR A 270 1.85 -9.49 0.90
CA THR A 270 3.07 -10.08 0.32
C THR A 270 2.89 -10.21 -1.19
N ALA A 271 3.97 -10.49 -1.89
CA ALA A 271 3.90 -10.90 -3.29
C ALA A 271 4.66 -12.22 -3.49
N MET A 272 4.14 -13.12 -4.31
CA MET A 272 4.88 -14.33 -4.68
C MET A 272 6.26 -13.97 -5.22
N SER A 273 7.29 -14.77 -4.91
CA SER A 273 8.70 -14.46 -5.11
C SER A 273 9.07 -13.89 -6.49
N PRO A 274 8.54 -14.37 -7.63
CA PRO A 274 8.88 -13.81 -8.93
C PRO A 274 8.46 -12.33 -9.13
N LEU A 275 7.50 -11.86 -8.34
CA LEU A 275 6.95 -10.49 -8.38
C LEU A 275 7.16 -9.73 -7.05
N ALA A 276 8.10 -10.18 -6.22
CA ALA A 276 8.43 -9.57 -4.93
C ALA A 276 9.77 -8.83 -4.96
N GLY A 277 10.07 -8.13 -3.88
CA GLY A 277 11.33 -7.37 -3.73
C GLY A 277 11.40 -6.11 -4.59
N GLY A 278 12.55 -5.48 -4.64
CA GLY A 278 12.75 -4.23 -5.39
C GLY A 278 11.77 -3.13 -4.98
N THR A 279 10.92 -2.71 -5.89
CA THR A 279 9.84 -1.73 -5.64
C THR A 279 8.49 -2.40 -5.28
N SER A 280 8.44 -3.74 -5.25
CA SER A 280 7.25 -4.51 -4.88
C SER A 280 7.17 -4.73 -3.36
N HIS A 281 6.76 -5.90 -2.91
CA HIS A 281 6.43 -6.25 -1.53
C HIS A 281 7.35 -7.35 -0.98
N PRO A 282 7.29 -7.67 0.34
CA PRO A 282 7.97 -8.83 0.89
C PRO A 282 7.58 -10.11 0.15
N PRO A 283 8.53 -11.03 -0.11
CA PRO A 283 8.22 -12.31 -0.73
C PRO A 283 7.33 -13.18 0.18
N THR A 284 6.22 -13.69 -0.36
CA THR A 284 5.27 -14.55 0.36
C THR A 284 5.98 -15.74 0.97
N GLU A 285 6.77 -16.45 0.20
CA GLU A 285 7.45 -17.68 0.62
C GLU A 285 8.46 -17.43 1.76
N THR A 286 9.13 -16.26 1.71
CA THR A 286 10.06 -15.85 2.78
C THR A 286 9.31 -15.57 4.08
N MET A 287 8.19 -14.86 4.01
CA MET A 287 7.41 -14.53 5.21
C MET A 287 6.78 -15.78 5.82
N VAL A 288 6.20 -16.67 5.00
CA VAL A 288 5.64 -17.95 5.44
C VAL A 288 6.73 -18.81 6.11
N ALA A 289 7.90 -18.98 5.47
CA ALA A 289 9.00 -19.75 6.03
C ALA A 289 9.53 -19.17 7.35
N SER A 290 9.54 -17.83 7.48
CA SER A 290 9.99 -17.14 8.69
C SER A 290 9.02 -17.27 9.87
N LEU A 291 7.75 -17.54 9.60
CA LEU A 291 6.70 -17.67 10.63
C LEU A 291 6.39 -19.13 10.98
N ARG A 292 6.96 -20.09 10.24
CA ARG A 292 6.73 -21.52 10.46
C ARG A 292 7.07 -21.93 11.89
N GLU A 293 6.24 -22.78 12.48
CA GLU A 293 6.40 -23.31 13.85
C GLU A 293 6.38 -22.21 14.94
N THR A 294 5.92 -21.02 14.62
CA THR A 294 5.68 -19.95 15.59
C THR A 294 4.18 -19.80 15.85
N PRO A 295 3.77 -19.07 16.91
CA PRO A 295 2.35 -18.76 17.13
C PRO A 295 1.69 -17.95 16.00
N TYR A 296 2.46 -17.46 15.05
CA TYR A 296 2.03 -16.64 13.91
C TYR A 296 1.99 -17.41 12.60
N ASP A 297 2.24 -18.72 12.65
CA ASP A 297 2.26 -19.59 11.47
C ASP A 297 0.99 -19.43 10.65
N THR A 298 1.17 -19.33 9.34
CA THR A 298 0.10 -19.04 8.39
C THR A 298 -0.70 -20.28 7.97
N GLY A 299 -0.22 -21.47 8.30
CA GLY A 299 -0.83 -22.76 7.99
C GLY A 299 -0.27 -23.44 6.74
#